data_694facf158a793e42d5b006149a0cc6e
#
_entry.id   694facf158a793e42d5b006149a0cc6e
#
_cell.length_a   1.000
_cell.length_b   1.000
_cell.length_c   1.000
_cell.angle_alpha   90.00
_cell.angle_beta   90.00
_cell.angle_gamma   90.00
#
_symmetry.space_group_name_H-M   'P 1'
#
loop_
_entity.id
_entity.type
_entity.pdbx_description
1 polymer ?
#
loop_
_entity_poly.entity_id
_entity_poly.type
_entity_poly.pdbx_seq_one_letter_code
_entity_poly.pdbx_strand_id
1 'polypeptide(L)'
;MAAIELDGVTKRFEDITAVSDLSLTVDEGEVFGFLGPNGAGKSTTINILLDFVRPTSGTVTVLGHDTREESVAVRERTGVLPEGFDVYDRLTGRAHVEFAADSKAVDADPDAALERVGLADAAGRNAGGYSKGMRQRLVLAMALVGDPDLLILDEPSSGLDPAGAKEMREIVLSEAERGTTVFFSSHILEQVEAVCDRVGIMEAGEPAAVDSHHHLRAASGAHAALRTPRRPPLHHAPPPTPLAPDRAAPVRSAP
;
A
#
# COMPACT_ATOMS: atom_id res chain seq x y z
N MET A 1 10.75 21.48 -2.54
CA MET A 1 11.20 20.82 -3.78
C MET A 1 10.44 19.52 -3.90
N ALA A 2 10.39 18.92 -5.11
CA ALA A 2 9.71 17.63 -5.24
C ALA A 2 10.61 16.49 -4.71
N ALA A 3 10.05 15.64 -3.85
CA ALA A 3 10.69 14.41 -3.38
C ALA A 3 10.44 13.26 -4.37
N ILE A 4 9.29 13.26 -5.06
CA ILE A 4 8.96 12.28 -6.10
C ILE A 4 8.37 13.03 -7.30
N GLU A 5 8.87 12.71 -8.50
CA GLU A 5 8.30 13.17 -9.77
C GLU A 5 8.16 11.98 -10.72
N LEU A 6 6.94 11.73 -11.16
CA LEU A 6 6.61 10.81 -12.24
C LEU A 6 6.06 11.63 -13.42
N ASP A 7 6.59 11.43 -14.62
CA ASP A 7 6.13 12.10 -15.84
C ASP A 7 5.82 11.08 -16.94
N GLY A 8 4.53 10.92 -17.24
CA GLY A 8 4.02 10.03 -18.27
C GLY A 8 4.41 8.56 -18.09
N VAL A 9 4.54 8.10 -16.84
CA VAL A 9 5.05 6.76 -16.52
C VAL A 9 4.05 5.69 -16.93
N THR A 10 4.50 4.79 -17.80
CA THR A 10 3.74 3.61 -18.23
C THR A 10 4.54 2.35 -17.96
N LYS A 11 3.88 1.32 -17.43
CA LYS A 11 4.45 -0.02 -17.28
C LYS A 11 3.55 -1.08 -17.86
N ARG A 12 4.12 -1.85 -18.78
CA ARG A 12 3.48 -3.03 -19.39
C ARG A 12 4.26 -4.29 -19.03
N PHE A 13 3.54 -5.34 -18.68
CA PHE A 13 4.04 -6.70 -18.55
C PHE A 13 3.30 -7.55 -19.59
N GLU A 14 3.98 -7.94 -20.65
CA GLU A 14 3.38 -8.64 -21.78
C GLU A 14 2.10 -7.92 -22.26
N ASP A 15 0.93 -8.55 -22.13
CA ASP A 15 -0.36 -7.99 -22.55
C ASP A 15 -1.06 -7.13 -21.48
N ILE A 16 -0.48 -7.02 -20.27
CA ILE A 16 -1.09 -6.29 -19.15
C ILE A 16 -0.41 -4.93 -18.97
N THR A 17 -1.19 -3.86 -19.03
CA THR A 17 -0.75 -2.52 -18.65
C THR A 17 -1.02 -2.35 -17.15
N ALA A 18 0.04 -2.39 -16.33
CA ALA A 18 -0.06 -2.27 -14.88
C ALA A 18 -0.08 -0.82 -14.39
N VAL A 19 0.54 0.10 -15.14
CA VAL A 19 0.50 1.55 -14.94
C VAL A 19 0.42 2.21 -16.31
N SER A 20 -0.45 3.19 -16.48
CA SER A 20 -0.73 3.87 -17.74
C SER A 20 -0.67 5.38 -17.55
N ASP A 21 0.29 6.03 -18.19
CA ASP A 21 0.44 7.49 -18.28
C ASP A 21 0.34 8.22 -16.92
N LEU A 22 0.99 7.66 -15.89
CA LEU A 22 0.97 8.22 -14.54
C LEU A 22 1.90 9.41 -14.46
N SER A 23 1.33 10.59 -14.18
CA SER A 23 2.08 11.80 -13.80
C SER A 23 1.69 12.21 -12.38
N LEU A 24 2.69 12.37 -11.51
CA LEU A 24 2.51 12.60 -10.08
C LEU A 24 3.70 13.37 -9.52
N THR A 25 3.43 14.34 -8.65
CA THR A 25 4.45 15.04 -7.86
C THR A 25 4.12 14.94 -6.38
N VAL A 26 5.11 14.60 -5.57
CA VAL A 26 5.07 14.62 -4.10
C VAL A 26 6.12 15.59 -3.61
N ASP A 27 5.73 16.55 -2.77
CA ASP A 27 6.63 17.55 -2.23
C ASP A 27 7.44 17.03 -1.03
N GLU A 28 8.62 17.62 -0.79
CA GLU A 28 9.44 17.30 0.40
C GLU A 28 8.67 17.62 1.68
N GLY A 29 8.73 16.70 2.66
CA GLY A 29 8.02 16.81 3.94
C GLY A 29 6.52 16.52 3.87
N GLU A 30 5.98 16.19 2.69
CA GLU A 30 4.57 15.84 2.50
C GLU A 30 4.29 14.40 2.92
N VAL A 31 3.14 14.15 3.52
CA VAL A 31 2.57 12.80 3.65
C VAL A 31 1.58 12.59 2.51
N PHE A 32 2.00 11.85 1.50
CA PHE A 32 1.22 11.58 0.31
C PHE A 32 0.57 10.19 0.38
N GLY A 33 -0.76 10.14 0.23
CA GLY A 33 -1.53 8.92 0.17
C GLY A 33 -1.68 8.39 -1.25
N PHE A 34 -1.43 7.11 -1.47
CA PHE A 34 -1.61 6.45 -2.75
C PHE A 34 -2.68 5.37 -2.64
N LEU A 35 -3.93 5.75 -2.95
CA LEU A 35 -5.13 4.96 -2.73
C LEU A 35 -5.52 4.17 -3.97
N GLY A 36 -5.96 2.94 -3.80
CA GLY A 36 -6.55 2.15 -4.88
C GLY A 36 -6.80 0.69 -4.49
N PRO A 37 -7.71 -0.02 -5.17
CA PRO A 37 -7.97 -1.42 -4.90
C PRO A 37 -6.74 -2.29 -5.18
N ASN A 38 -6.79 -3.55 -4.74
CA ASN A 38 -5.75 -4.52 -5.09
C ASN A 38 -5.70 -4.71 -6.60
N GLY A 39 -4.49 -4.73 -7.17
CA GLY A 39 -4.28 -4.79 -8.61
C GLY A 39 -4.39 -3.44 -9.34
N ALA A 40 -4.61 -2.33 -8.65
CA ALA A 40 -4.68 -1.00 -9.28
C ALA A 40 -3.33 -0.46 -9.79
N GLY A 41 -2.22 -1.13 -9.51
CA GLY A 41 -0.88 -0.69 -9.94
C GLY A 41 -0.02 -0.07 -8.82
N LYS A 42 -0.51 0.02 -7.57
CA LYS A 42 0.20 0.66 -6.45
C LYS A 42 1.59 0.07 -6.21
N SER A 43 1.69 -1.24 -5.95
CA SER A 43 2.98 -1.89 -5.70
C SER A 43 3.89 -1.89 -6.94
N THR A 44 3.32 -1.88 -8.16
CA THR A 44 4.11 -1.69 -9.38
C THR A 44 4.73 -0.29 -9.42
N THR A 45 3.97 0.74 -9.06
CA THR A 45 4.47 2.13 -8.98
C THR A 45 5.57 2.24 -7.92
N ILE A 46 5.38 1.67 -6.73
CA ILE A 46 6.40 1.62 -5.68
C ILE A 46 7.68 0.93 -6.18
N ASN A 47 7.55 -0.21 -6.85
CA ASN A 47 8.71 -0.91 -7.43
C ASN A 47 9.42 -0.09 -8.53
N ILE A 48 8.69 0.77 -9.24
CA ILE A 48 9.28 1.69 -10.21
C ILE A 48 10.05 2.81 -9.50
N LEU A 49 9.52 3.40 -8.42
CA LEU A 49 10.21 4.41 -7.62
C LEU A 49 11.54 3.91 -7.07
N LEU A 50 11.67 2.62 -6.78
CA LEU A 50 12.85 1.97 -6.23
C LEU A 50 13.79 1.35 -7.30
N ASP A 51 13.47 1.50 -8.60
CA ASP A 51 14.15 0.83 -9.73
C ASP A 51 14.22 -0.70 -9.58
N PHE A 52 13.27 -1.32 -8.88
CA PHE A 52 13.10 -2.79 -8.89
C PHE A 52 12.38 -3.24 -10.17
N VAL A 53 11.58 -2.36 -10.74
CA VAL A 53 10.89 -2.55 -12.02
C VAL A 53 11.08 -1.30 -12.87
N ARG A 54 11.62 -1.46 -14.08
CA ARG A 54 11.81 -0.33 -15.00
C ARG A 54 10.50 0.01 -15.71
N PRO A 55 10.16 1.29 -15.85
CA PRO A 55 9.02 1.71 -16.66
C PRO A 55 9.24 1.36 -18.14
N THR A 56 8.15 1.16 -18.87
CA THR A 56 8.17 0.97 -20.33
C THR A 56 8.39 2.30 -21.05
N SER A 57 7.80 3.39 -20.51
CA SER A 57 8.00 4.78 -20.95
C SER A 57 7.77 5.75 -19.80
N GLY A 58 8.16 7.01 -19.99
CA GLY A 58 8.12 8.05 -18.98
C GLY A 58 9.41 8.13 -18.18
N THR A 59 9.49 9.13 -17.30
CA THR A 59 10.64 9.39 -16.43
C THR A 59 10.25 9.38 -14.96
N VAL A 60 11.20 9.01 -14.10
CA VAL A 60 11.01 8.92 -12.66
C VAL A 60 12.20 9.54 -11.95
N THR A 61 11.91 10.57 -11.17
CA THR A 61 12.90 11.24 -10.33
C THR A 61 12.50 11.09 -8.87
N VAL A 62 13.43 10.69 -8.02
CA VAL A 62 13.23 10.55 -6.57
C VAL A 62 14.37 11.28 -5.86
N LEU A 63 14.03 12.20 -4.95
CA LEU A 63 14.98 13.04 -4.21
C LEU A 63 15.99 13.77 -5.13
N GLY A 64 15.51 14.19 -6.33
CA GLY A 64 16.31 14.88 -7.34
C GLY A 64 17.19 13.97 -8.21
N HIS A 65 17.13 12.64 -8.05
CA HIS A 65 17.92 11.66 -8.79
C HIS A 65 17.04 10.87 -9.79
N ASP A 66 17.53 10.67 -11.02
CA ASP A 66 16.90 9.72 -11.95
C ASP A 66 17.05 8.29 -11.39
N THR A 67 15.93 7.62 -11.17
CA THR A 67 15.93 6.29 -10.51
C THR A 67 16.67 5.22 -11.30
N ARG A 68 16.81 5.36 -12.62
CA ARG A 68 17.48 4.38 -13.50
C ARG A 68 19.00 4.56 -13.52
N GLU A 69 19.45 5.81 -13.40
CA GLU A 69 20.88 6.15 -13.51
C GLU A 69 21.53 6.18 -12.12
N GLU A 70 20.78 6.63 -11.10
CA GLU A 70 21.28 6.89 -9.76
C GLU A 70 20.53 6.10 -8.68
N SER A 71 20.08 4.88 -8.98
CA SER A 71 19.25 4.06 -8.09
C SER A 71 19.87 3.79 -6.70
N VAL A 72 21.20 3.79 -6.60
CA VAL A 72 21.89 3.62 -5.32
C VAL A 72 21.69 4.86 -4.45
N ALA A 73 21.91 6.07 -4.99
CA ALA A 73 21.72 7.33 -4.27
C ALA A 73 20.26 7.48 -3.77
N VAL A 74 19.28 7.05 -4.59
CA VAL A 74 17.88 7.02 -4.19
C VAL A 74 17.67 6.10 -2.98
N ARG A 75 18.16 4.84 -3.05
CA ARG A 75 17.94 3.84 -1.99
C ARG A 75 18.68 4.13 -0.69
N GLU A 76 19.83 4.77 -0.74
CA GLU A 76 20.58 5.21 0.45
C GLU A 76 19.75 6.18 1.30
N ARG A 77 18.98 7.07 0.65
CA ARG A 77 18.17 8.11 1.28
C ARG A 77 16.69 7.71 1.46
N THR A 78 16.32 6.49 1.07
CA THR A 78 14.94 5.99 1.15
C THR A 78 14.82 4.85 2.15
N GLY A 79 13.81 4.93 3.03
CA GLY A 79 13.35 3.83 3.86
C GLY A 79 12.15 3.16 3.23
N VAL A 80 12.06 1.82 3.31
CA VAL A 80 10.95 1.08 2.68
C VAL A 80 10.35 0.08 3.65
N LEU A 81 9.03 0.10 3.78
CA LEU A 81 8.24 -0.96 4.39
C LEU A 81 7.39 -1.59 3.28
N PRO A 82 7.81 -2.72 2.70
CA PRO A 82 7.07 -3.37 1.62
C PRO A 82 5.90 -4.19 2.15
N GLU A 83 4.87 -4.37 1.32
CA GLU A 83 3.77 -5.29 1.64
C GLU A 83 4.28 -6.73 1.78
N GLY A 84 3.76 -7.45 2.77
CA GLY A 84 4.04 -8.88 2.95
C GLY A 84 5.45 -9.23 3.44
N PHE A 85 6.27 -8.23 3.83
CA PHE A 85 7.57 -8.49 4.43
C PHE A 85 7.40 -9.17 5.80
N ASP A 86 8.27 -10.14 6.09
CA ASP A 86 8.33 -10.78 7.40
C ASP A 86 9.74 -10.70 8.01
N VAL A 87 9.82 -10.96 9.30
CA VAL A 87 11.05 -10.88 10.08
C VAL A 87 11.60 -12.27 10.39
N TYR A 88 12.89 -12.36 10.68
CA TYR A 88 13.54 -13.62 11.04
C TYR A 88 13.20 -13.98 12.50
N ASP A 89 12.42 -15.03 12.69
CA ASP A 89 11.90 -15.46 14.00
C ASP A 89 12.97 -15.67 15.07
N ARG A 90 14.18 -16.05 14.68
CA ARG A 90 15.30 -16.37 15.60
C ARG A 90 16.19 -15.18 15.93
N LEU A 91 16.04 -14.06 15.23
CA LEU A 91 16.76 -12.84 15.51
C LEU A 91 15.98 -11.98 16.52
N THR A 92 16.69 -11.24 17.35
CA THR A 92 16.08 -10.25 18.23
C THR A 92 15.69 -8.99 17.46
N GLY A 93 14.80 -8.16 18.02
CA GLY A 93 14.48 -6.85 17.44
C GLY A 93 15.73 -6.02 17.18
N ARG A 94 16.66 -5.97 18.15
CA ARG A 94 17.95 -5.29 18.02
C ARG A 94 18.76 -5.81 16.85
N ALA A 95 18.92 -7.13 16.72
CA ALA A 95 19.71 -7.73 15.65
C ALA A 95 19.15 -7.45 14.25
N HIS A 96 17.82 -7.24 14.10
CA HIS A 96 17.23 -6.82 12.83
C HIS A 96 17.62 -5.39 12.45
N VAL A 97 17.63 -4.47 13.42
CA VAL A 97 18.01 -3.08 13.19
C VAL A 97 19.51 -2.98 12.91
N GLU A 98 20.36 -3.72 13.66
CA GLU A 98 21.80 -3.84 13.38
C GLU A 98 22.04 -4.35 11.96
N PHE A 99 21.35 -5.40 11.54
CA PHE A 99 21.44 -5.92 10.17
C PHE A 99 21.05 -4.87 9.11
N ALA A 100 20.03 -4.06 9.37
CA ALA A 100 19.63 -2.99 8.46
C ALA A 100 20.71 -1.89 8.38
N ALA A 101 21.31 -1.51 9.52
CA ALA A 101 22.39 -0.54 9.60
C ALA A 101 23.64 -1.01 8.84
N ASP A 102 24.04 -2.25 9.06
CA ASP A 102 25.18 -2.88 8.36
C ASP A 102 24.94 -2.93 6.85
N SER A 103 23.70 -3.27 6.42
CA SER A 103 23.33 -3.36 5.00
C SER A 103 23.38 -2.01 4.29
N LYS A 104 23.10 -0.92 5.00
CA LYS A 104 23.20 0.46 4.49
C LYS A 104 24.59 1.08 4.72
N ALA A 105 25.49 0.40 5.43
CA ALA A 105 26.79 0.91 5.87
C ALA A 105 26.69 2.24 6.64
N VAL A 106 25.65 2.37 7.48
CA VAL A 106 25.43 3.54 8.34
C VAL A 106 25.64 3.19 9.79
N ASP A 107 26.15 4.14 10.56
CA ASP A 107 26.22 4.04 12.03
C ASP A 107 24.85 4.46 12.59
N ALA A 108 24.16 3.53 13.24
CA ALA A 108 22.85 3.77 13.82
C ALA A 108 22.77 3.13 15.22
N ASP A 109 22.08 3.80 16.12
CA ASP A 109 21.74 3.24 17.43
C ASP A 109 20.48 2.36 17.31
N PRO A 110 20.58 1.02 17.44
CA PRO A 110 19.43 0.14 17.31
C PRO A 110 18.39 0.37 18.39
N ASP A 111 18.78 0.78 19.60
CA ASP A 111 17.84 1.04 20.69
C ASP A 111 17.04 2.31 20.42
N ALA A 112 17.67 3.36 19.92
CA ALA A 112 16.98 4.58 19.52
C ALA A 112 15.98 4.32 18.37
N ALA A 113 16.35 3.51 17.37
CA ALA A 113 15.45 3.13 16.29
C ALA A 113 14.24 2.31 16.79
N LEU A 114 14.45 1.39 17.73
CA LEU A 114 13.37 0.60 18.33
C LEU A 114 12.49 1.44 19.26
N GLU A 115 13.04 2.42 19.97
CA GLU A 115 12.28 3.37 20.77
C GLU A 115 11.32 4.21 19.90
N ARG A 116 11.77 4.69 18.73
CA ARG A 116 10.94 5.45 17.76
C ARG A 116 9.66 4.70 17.37
N VAL A 117 9.70 3.38 17.35
CA VAL A 117 8.54 2.55 16.98
C VAL A 117 7.88 1.86 18.19
N GLY A 118 8.24 2.25 19.43
CA GLY A 118 7.66 1.71 20.66
C GLY A 118 8.00 0.23 20.90
N LEU A 119 9.21 -0.20 20.55
CA LEU A 119 9.70 -1.57 20.74
C LEU A 119 10.92 -1.67 21.68
N ALA A 120 11.28 -0.60 22.41
CA ALA A 120 12.43 -0.57 23.30
C ALA A 120 12.43 -1.75 24.31
N ASP A 121 11.30 -1.99 25.00
CA ASP A 121 11.16 -3.08 26.00
C ASP A 121 11.24 -4.48 25.39
N ALA A 122 11.08 -4.59 24.09
CA ALA A 122 11.11 -5.85 23.35
C ALA A 122 12.42 -6.07 22.58
N ALA A 123 13.34 -5.11 22.57
CA ALA A 123 14.57 -5.11 21.76
C ALA A 123 15.37 -6.42 21.84
N GLY A 124 15.52 -6.98 23.03
CA GLY A 124 16.26 -8.22 23.28
C GLY A 124 15.47 -9.52 23.07
N ARG A 125 14.17 -9.44 22.75
CA ARG A 125 13.33 -10.63 22.50
C ARG A 125 13.45 -11.07 21.05
N ASN A 126 13.37 -12.38 20.81
CA ASN A 126 13.29 -12.92 19.45
C ASN A 126 11.99 -12.49 18.77
N ALA A 127 12.09 -12.06 17.51
CA ALA A 127 10.95 -11.55 16.72
C ALA A 127 9.87 -12.60 16.44
N GLY A 128 10.18 -13.89 16.55
CA GLY A 128 9.20 -14.98 16.52
C GLY A 128 8.13 -14.88 17.63
N GLY A 129 8.44 -14.22 18.75
CA GLY A 129 7.50 -13.94 19.84
C GLY A 129 6.76 -12.60 19.71
N TYR A 130 6.95 -11.86 18.61
CA TYR A 130 6.27 -10.59 18.36
C TYR A 130 4.86 -10.80 17.80
N SER A 131 3.93 -9.93 18.21
CA SER A 131 2.63 -9.83 17.53
C SER A 131 2.80 -9.31 16.10
N LYS A 132 1.78 -9.43 15.25
CA LYS A 132 1.81 -8.88 13.89
C LYS A 132 2.15 -7.39 13.88
N GLY A 133 1.52 -6.59 14.74
CA GLY A 133 1.81 -5.16 14.87
C GLY A 133 3.24 -4.88 15.32
N MET A 134 3.80 -5.68 16.25
CA MET A 134 5.21 -5.55 16.63
C MET A 134 6.16 -5.89 15.48
N ARG A 135 5.88 -6.92 14.68
CA ARG A 135 6.68 -7.27 13.50
C ARG A 135 6.65 -6.14 12.48
N GLN A 136 5.47 -5.57 12.21
CA GLN A 136 5.31 -4.44 11.29
C GLN A 136 6.10 -3.21 11.75
N ARG A 137 6.02 -2.89 13.04
CA ARG A 137 6.80 -1.78 13.64
C ARG A 137 8.31 -2.06 13.64
N LEU A 138 8.73 -3.32 13.77
CA LEU A 138 10.14 -3.70 13.63
C LEU A 138 10.65 -3.46 12.21
N VAL A 139 9.87 -3.82 11.17
CA VAL A 139 10.23 -3.53 9.78
C VAL A 139 10.29 -2.02 9.54
N LEU A 140 9.37 -1.26 10.14
CA LEU A 140 9.43 0.20 10.10
C LEU A 140 10.71 0.75 10.79
N ALA A 141 11.10 0.20 11.95
CA ALA A 141 12.37 0.58 12.58
C ALA A 141 13.58 0.35 11.68
N MET A 142 13.60 -0.80 10.96
CA MET A 142 14.66 -1.09 9.97
C MET A 142 14.63 -0.09 8.80
N ALA A 143 13.45 0.33 8.36
CA ALA A 143 13.29 1.33 7.30
C ALA A 143 13.78 2.73 7.72
N LEU A 144 13.64 3.06 9.00
CA LEU A 144 14.07 4.35 9.58
C LEU A 144 15.58 4.45 9.85
N VAL A 145 16.32 3.36 9.68
CA VAL A 145 17.79 3.36 9.85
C VAL A 145 18.45 4.31 8.86
N GLY A 146 19.29 5.19 9.38
CA GLY A 146 20.00 6.20 8.59
C GLY A 146 19.19 7.46 8.31
N ASP A 147 18.10 7.67 9.06
CA ASP A 147 17.22 8.86 8.97
C ASP A 147 16.88 9.23 7.52
N PRO A 148 16.07 8.40 6.85
CA PRO A 148 15.78 8.58 5.43
C PRO A 148 15.01 9.88 5.16
N ASP A 149 15.30 10.53 4.02
CA ASP A 149 14.55 11.71 3.55
C ASP A 149 13.17 11.33 3.00
N LEU A 150 13.04 10.10 2.50
CA LEU A 150 11.80 9.53 1.96
C LEU A 150 11.49 8.19 2.61
N LEU A 151 10.27 8.03 3.07
CA LEU A 151 9.74 6.77 3.61
C LEU A 151 8.61 6.26 2.71
N ILE A 152 8.80 5.09 2.10
CA ILE A 152 7.79 4.42 1.27
C ILE A 152 7.17 3.27 2.06
N LEU A 153 5.85 3.36 2.29
CA LEU A 153 5.08 2.41 3.10
C LEU A 153 4.01 1.75 2.23
N ASP A 154 4.18 0.48 1.90
CA ASP A 154 3.21 -0.29 1.12
C ASP A 154 2.27 -1.06 2.05
N GLU A 155 1.00 -0.62 2.16
CA GLU A 155 -0.05 -1.21 3.00
C GLU A 155 0.38 -1.39 4.48
N PRO A 156 0.97 -0.36 5.15
CA PRO A 156 1.63 -0.52 6.46
C PRO A 156 0.69 -0.90 7.60
N SER A 157 -0.61 -0.72 7.45
CA SER A 157 -1.63 -1.09 8.44
C SER A 157 -2.40 -2.36 8.08
N SER A 158 -1.99 -3.07 7.00
CA SER A 158 -2.71 -4.25 6.52
C SER A 158 -2.77 -5.36 7.57
N GLY A 159 -4.01 -5.76 7.90
CA GLY A 159 -4.29 -6.86 8.84
C GLY A 159 -3.86 -6.58 10.29
N LEU A 160 -3.66 -5.32 10.66
CA LEU A 160 -3.55 -4.89 12.04
C LEU A 160 -4.95 -4.71 12.65
N ASP A 161 -5.03 -4.89 13.96
CA ASP A 161 -6.21 -4.48 14.71
C ASP A 161 -6.29 -2.94 14.79
N PRO A 162 -7.42 -2.35 15.21
CA PRO A 162 -7.57 -0.89 15.27
C PRO A 162 -6.53 -0.19 16.17
N ALA A 163 -6.07 -0.84 17.23
CA ALA A 163 -5.05 -0.29 18.11
C ALA A 163 -3.69 -0.24 17.42
N GLY A 164 -3.25 -1.35 16.80
CA GLY A 164 -2.01 -1.42 16.04
C GLY A 164 -1.99 -0.49 14.82
N ALA A 165 -3.12 -0.33 14.13
CA ALA A 165 -3.24 0.63 13.04
C ALA A 165 -3.11 2.08 13.52
N LYS A 166 -3.65 2.39 14.72
CA LYS A 166 -3.49 3.70 15.35
C LYS A 166 -2.03 3.96 15.73
N GLU A 167 -1.36 3.00 16.36
CA GLU A 167 0.06 3.11 16.71
C GLU A 167 0.94 3.34 15.47
N MET A 168 0.71 2.58 14.40
CA MET A 168 1.42 2.76 13.13
C MET A 168 1.24 4.17 12.58
N ARG A 169 0.02 4.69 12.60
CA ARG A 169 -0.30 6.06 12.16
C ARG A 169 0.44 7.11 12.99
N GLU A 170 0.46 6.97 14.32
CA GLU A 170 1.14 7.91 15.22
C GLU A 170 2.65 7.96 14.92
N ILE A 171 3.27 6.81 14.63
CA ILE A 171 4.68 6.76 14.24
C ILE A 171 4.89 7.49 12.90
N VAL A 172 4.06 7.23 11.89
CA VAL A 172 4.17 7.88 10.57
C VAL A 172 4.05 9.40 10.68
N LEU A 173 3.08 9.90 11.46
CA LEU A 173 2.92 11.34 11.70
C LEU A 173 4.13 11.94 12.43
N SER A 174 4.66 11.24 13.43
CA SER A 174 5.87 11.68 14.14
C SER A 174 7.08 11.79 13.22
N GLU A 175 7.24 10.86 12.25
CA GLU A 175 8.34 10.94 11.28
C GLU A 175 8.14 12.09 10.28
N ALA A 176 6.91 12.35 9.86
CA ALA A 176 6.59 13.51 9.02
C ALA A 176 6.86 14.85 9.75
N GLU A 177 6.51 14.94 11.04
CA GLU A 177 6.83 16.11 11.88
C GLU A 177 8.35 16.34 12.02
N ARG A 178 9.18 15.30 11.84
CA ARG A 178 10.65 15.38 11.79
C ARG A 178 11.18 15.84 10.45
N GLY A 179 10.31 15.97 9.44
CA GLY A 179 10.63 16.43 8.08
C GLY A 179 10.80 15.32 7.04
N THR A 180 10.58 14.05 7.42
CA THR A 180 10.62 12.93 6.48
C THR A 180 9.42 13.01 5.53
N THR A 181 9.66 12.93 4.22
CA THR A 181 8.60 12.76 3.23
C THR A 181 8.04 11.35 3.32
N VAL A 182 6.72 11.18 3.28
CA VAL A 182 6.10 9.86 3.37
C VAL A 182 5.22 9.59 2.16
N PHE A 183 5.50 8.49 1.46
CA PHE A 183 4.64 7.91 0.44
C PHE A 183 3.91 6.69 1.01
N PHE A 184 2.60 6.85 1.26
CA PHE A 184 1.79 5.87 2.00
C PHE A 184 0.76 5.22 1.08
N SER A 185 0.90 3.92 0.76
CA SER A 185 -0.11 3.21 -0.02
C SER A 185 -1.18 2.55 0.85
N SER A 186 -2.43 2.58 0.41
CA SER A 186 -3.51 1.81 1.01
C SER A 186 -4.67 1.56 0.03
N HIS A 187 -5.49 0.55 0.32
CA HIS A 187 -6.79 0.33 -0.32
C HIS A 187 -7.97 0.81 0.55
N ILE A 188 -7.69 1.39 1.72
CA ILE A 188 -8.69 1.85 2.69
C ILE A 188 -8.61 3.38 2.81
N LEU A 189 -9.67 4.05 2.35
CA LEU A 189 -9.75 5.51 2.32
C LEU A 189 -9.55 6.15 3.70
N GLU A 190 -10.20 5.59 4.74
CA GLU A 190 -10.12 6.12 6.10
C GLU A 190 -8.72 6.11 6.68
N GLN A 191 -7.87 5.15 6.26
CA GLN A 191 -6.47 5.11 6.68
C GLN A 191 -5.67 6.24 6.05
N VAL A 192 -5.89 6.50 4.77
CA VAL A 192 -5.21 7.57 4.02
C VAL A 192 -5.65 8.94 4.51
N GLU A 193 -6.97 9.16 4.64
CA GLU A 193 -7.52 10.42 5.14
C GLU A 193 -7.05 10.79 6.56
N ALA A 194 -6.68 9.81 7.36
CA ALA A 194 -6.25 10.03 8.75
C ALA A 194 -4.77 10.48 8.88
N VAL A 195 -3.98 10.39 7.80
CA VAL A 195 -2.52 10.58 7.84
C VAL A 195 -2.05 11.58 6.78
N CYS A 196 -2.66 11.56 5.57
CA CYS A 196 -2.09 12.17 4.39
C CYS A 196 -2.57 13.61 4.16
N ASP A 197 -1.67 14.46 3.65
CA ASP A 197 -1.97 15.85 3.25
C ASP A 197 -2.69 15.86 1.90
N ARG A 198 -2.21 15.03 0.96
CA ARG A 198 -2.78 14.83 -0.37
C ARG A 198 -2.91 13.36 -0.69
N VAL A 199 -3.81 13.05 -1.62
CA VAL A 199 -4.11 11.67 -2.03
C VAL A 199 -4.16 11.56 -3.54
N GLY A 200 -3.42 10.59 -4.07
CA GLY A 200 -3.56 10.11 -5.44
C GLY A 200 -4.40 8.83 -5.48
N ILE A 201 -5.37 8.77 -6.36
CA ILE A 201 -6.22 7.59 -6.54
C ILE A 201 -5.83 6.87 -7.82
N MET A 202 -5.60 5.56 -7.69
CA MET A 202 -5.35 4.65 -8.82
C MET A 202 -6.52 3.70 -9.02
N GLU A 203 -6.96 3.55 -10.26
CA GLU A 203 -7.97 2.55 -10.66
C GLU A 203 -7.55 1.88 -11.97
N ALA A 204 -7.45 0.55 -11.97
CA ALA A 204 -7.11 -0.26 -13.16
C ALA A 204 -5.83 0.17 -13.91
N GLY A 205 -4.81 0.62 -13.18
CA GLY A 205 -3.53 1.08 -13.75
C GLY A 205 -3.51 2.54 -14.19
N GLU A 206 -4.62 3.25 -14.07
CA GLU A 206 -4.73 4.67 -14.46
C GLU A 206 -4.90 5.58 -13.25
N PRO A 207 -4.33 6.80 -13.27
CA PRO A 207 -4.61 7.80 -12.26
C PRO A 207 -6.05 8.30 -12.41
N ALA A 208 -6.87 8.13 -11.37
CA ALA A 208 -8.27 8.57 -11.37
C ALA A 208 -8.42 10.01 -10.85
N ALA A 209 -7.62 10.40 -9.87
CA ALA A 209 -7.58 11.75 -9.30
C ALA A 209 -6.30 11.96 -8.47
N VAL A 210 -5.84 13.20 -8.39
CA VAL A 210 -4.86 13.66 -7.39
C VAL A 210 -5.40 14.95 -6.81
N ASP A 211 -5.72 14.96 -5.50
CA ASP A 211 -6.28 16.17 -4.86
C ASP A 211 -5.98 16.19 -3.34
N SER A 212 -6.20 17.37 -2.72
CA SER A 212 -6.18 17.44 -1.27
C SER A 212 -7.32 16.61 -0.67
N HIS A 213 -7.07 15.98 0.49
CA HIS A 213 -8.05 15.10 1.12
C HIS A 213 -9.42 15.77 1.39
N HIS A 214 -9.45 17.10 1.58
CA HIS A 214 -10.69 17.86 1.75
C HIS A 214 -11.60 17.86 0.53
N HIS A 215 -11.05 17.91 -0.68
CA HIS A 215 -11.81 17.87 -1.93
C HIS A 215 -12.32 16.47 -2.27
N LEU A 216 -11.57 15.42 -1.92
CA LEU A 216 -11.97 14.03 -2.17
C LEU A 216 -13.19 13.59 -1.35
N ARG A 217 -13.36 14.10 -0.12
CA ARG A 217 -14.59 13.89 0.68
C ARG A 217 -15.82 14.43 -0.02
N ALA A 218 -15.72 15.61 -0.64
CA ALA A 218 -16.84 16.20 -1.38
C ALA A 218 -17.18 15.39 -2.64
N ALA A 219 -16.16 14.85 -3.35
CA ALA A 219 -16.33 14.03 -4.54
C ALA A 219 -16.83 12.63 -4.22
N SER A 220 -16.33 11.98 -3.17
CA SER A 220 -16.76 10.63 -2.74
C SER A 220 -18.22 10.60 -2.26
N GLY A 221 -18.69 11.66 -1.59
CA GLY A 221 -20.10 11.83 -1.23
C GLY A 221 -21.01 11.93 -2.45
N ALA A 222 -20.56 12.55 -3.54
CA ALA A 222 -21.30 12.67 -4.80
C ALA A 222 -21.30 11.34 -5.60
N HIS A 223 -20.19 10.58 -5.58
CA HIS A 223 -20.09 9.29 -6.29
C HIS A 223 -20.86 8.15 -5.59
N ALA A 224 -20.91 8.14 -4.25
CA ALA A 224 -21.74 7.19 -3.49
C ALA A 224 -23.24 7.38 -3.79
N ALA A 225 -23.69 8.59 -4.05
CA ALA A 225 -25.06 8.88 -4.43
C ALA A 225 -25.44 8.44 -5.86
N LEU A 226 -24.46 8.22 -6.73
CA LEU A 226 -24.66 7.82 -8.14
C LEU A 226 -24.55 6.30 -8.38
N ARG A 227 -24.06 5.52 -7.42
CA ARG A 227 -23.89 4.04 -7.53
C ARG A 227 -24.89 3.21 -6.71
N THR A 228 -26.10 3.68 -6.46
CA THR A 228 -27.20 2.78 -6.17
C THR A 228 -27.75 2.25 -7.49
N PRO A 229 -27.48 1.00 -7.90
CA PRO A 229 -28.18 0.43 -9.04
C PRO A 229 -29.66 0.39 -8.64
N ARG A 230 -30.51 1.12 -9.35
CA ARG A 230 -31.95 0.92 -9.28
C ARG A 230 -32.18 -0.55 -9.62
N ARG A 231 -32.55 -1.34 -8.60
CA ARG A 231 -33.09 -2.68 -8.84
C ARG A 231 -34.24 -2.54 -9.83
N PRO A 232 -34.23 -3.22 -10.96
CA PRO A 232 -35.41 -3.28 -11.80
C PRO A 232 -36.54 -3.89 -10.99
N PRO A 233 -37.82 -3.47 -11.20
CA PRO A 233 -38.95 -4.05 -10.51
C PRO A 233 -38.98 -5.55 -10.80
N LEU A 234 -39.12 -6.35 -9.74
CA LEU A 234 -39.31 -7.77 -9.83
C LEU A 234 -40.60 -8.01 -10.62
N HIS A 235 -40.51 -8.40 -11.88
CA HIS A 235 -41.61 -9.01 -12.60
C HIS A 235 -41.92 -10.31 -11.90
N HIS A 236 -43.08 -10.38 -11.28
CA HIS A 236 -43.67 -11.64 -10.78
C HIS A 236 -43.73 -12.62 -11.93
N ALA A 237 -42.94 -13.67 -11.91
CA ALA A 237 -43.10 -14.81 -12.78
C ALA A 237 -44.46 -15.49 -12.43
N PRO A 238 -45.24 -15.87 -13.44
CA PRO A 238 -46.46 -16.62 -13.17
C PRO A 238 -46.15 -17.98 -12.52
N PRO A 239 -47.02 -18.51 -11.67
CA PRO A 239 -46.82 -19.79 -11.01
C PRO A 239 -46.71 -20.93 -12.03
N PRO A 240 -45.90 -21.96 -11.76
CA PRO A 240 -45.76 -23.10 -12.67
C PRO A 240 -47.09 -23.85 -12.83
N THR A 241 -47.41 -24.16 -14.07
CA THR A 241 -48.58 -24.96 -14.50
C THR A 241 -48.44 -26.38 -13.90
N PRO A 242 -49.51 -26.97 -13.29
CA PRO A 242 -49.45 -28.32 -12.79
C PRO A 242 -49.21 -29.35 -13.90
N LEU A 243 -48.30 -30.26 -13.71
CA LEU A 243 -48.03 -31.40 -14.56
C LEU A 243 -49.25 -32.33 -14.58
N ALA A 244 -49.77 -32.67 -15.76
CA ALA A 244 -50.79 -33.66 -15.96
C ALA A 244 -50.30 -35.07 -15.53
N PRO A 245 -51.16 -35.92 -14.95
CA PRO A 245 -50.77 -37.23 -14.49
C PRO A 245 -50.38 -38.16 -15.65
N ASP A 246 -49.26 -38.83 -15.49
CA ASP A 246 -48.65 -39.78 -16.40
C ASP A 246 -49.62 -41.00 -16.60
N ARG A 247 -49.99 -41.29 -17.84
CA ARG A 247 -50.77 -42.45 -18.22
C ARG A 247 -49.89 -43.70 -18.16
N ALA A 248 -50.19 -44.58 -17.23
CA ALA A 248 -49.59 -45.89 -17.12
C ALA A 248 -49.76 -46.69 -18.43
N ALA A 249 -48.64 -47.16 -18.97
CA ALA A 249 -48.62 -48.09 -20.12
C ALA A 249 -49.01 -49.52 -19.65
N PRO A 250 -49.68 -50.32 -20.46
CA PRO A 250 -50.11 -51.65 -20.09
C PRO A 250 -48.95 -52.69 -20.12
N VAL A 251 -48.87 -53.47 -19.05
CA VAL A 251 -47.96 -54.63 -18.93
C VAL A 251 -48.35 -55.68 -19.98
N ARG A 252 -47.45 -56.03 -20.91
CA ARG A 252 -47.55 -57.21 -21.75
C ARG A 252 -46.92 -58.39 -21.03
N SER A 253 -47.76 -59.39 -20.72
CA SER A 253 -47.37 -60.73 -20.38
C SER A 253 -46.94 -61.46 -21.65
N ALA A 254 -45.81 -62.15 -21.59
CA ALA A 254 -45.37 -63.13 -22.59
C ALA A 254 -45.23 -64.52 -21.93
N PRO A 255 -45.34 -65.58 -22.71
CA PRO A 255 -45.52 -66.95 -22.19
C PRO A 255 -44.29 -67.56 -21.57
#